data_c527bf0a22eb02ba01342153feff0ebb
#
_entry.id   c527bf0a22eb02ba01342153feff0ebb
#
_cell.length_a   1.000
_cell.length_b   1.000
_cell.length_c   1.000
_cell.angle_alpha   90.00
_cell.angle_beta   90.00
_cell.angle_gamma   90.00
#
_symmetry.space_group_name_H-M   'P 1'
#
loop_
_entity.id
_entity.type
_entity.pdbx_description
1 polymer ?
#
loop_
_entity_poly.entity_id
_entity_poly.type
_entity_poly.pdbx_seq_one_letter_code
_entity_poly.pdbx_strand_id
1 'polypeptide(L)'
;MFPLRLLLPPLCAALAGLLCVLGHIFPVFLRFRGGKGTACLCGTVLGLTPELVLPLLALMFIIGMIWNRASILPLLTALVYAPLYLLRTGDWRGTIALALIFPAMLWAHRSNFARWREGKEQTFRQFLFGRHEPQREEAGE
;
A
#
# COMPACT_ATOMS: atom_id res chain seq x y z
N MET A 1 -1.15 15.40 -16.92
CA MET A 1 -0.45 15.39 -15.63
C MET A 1 0.97 14.89 -15.86
N PHE A 2 1.97 15.75 -15.75
CA PHE A 2 3.36 15.36 -15.97
C PHE A 2 3.84 14.52 -14.78
N PRO A 3 4.44 13.36 -15.01
CA PRO A 3 5.00 12.56 -13.93
C PRO A 3 6.11 13.34 -13.20
N LEU A 4 6.11 13.27 -11.89
CA LEU A 4 7.05 13.99 -11.00
C LEU A 4 8.52 13.75 -11.38
N ARG A 5 8.82 12.59 -11.96
CA ARG A 5 10.16 12.20 -12.47
C ARG A 5 10.71 13.12 -13.58
N LEU A 6 9.85 13.89 -14.25
CA LEU A 6 10.30 14.85 -15.28
C LEU A 6 10.71 16.19 -14.67
N LEU A 7 10.25 16.47 -13.44
CA LEU A 7 10.54 17.72 -12.74
C LEU A 7 11.70 17.59 -11.76
N LEU A 8 11.94 16.37 -11.25
CA LEU A 8 12.97 16.09 -10.25
C LEU A 8 13.91 14.97 -10.70
N PRO A 9 15.17 14.97 -10.25
CA PRO A 9 16.05 13.82 -10.43
C PRO A 9 15.37 12.54 -9.92
N PRO A 10 15.50 11.40 -10.61
CA PRO A 10 14.78 10.17 -10.30
C PRO A 10 14.89 9.74 -8.83
N LEU A 11 16.09 9.83 -8.27
CA LEU A 11 16.33 9.54 -6.85
C LEU A 11 15.54 10.47 -5.93
N CYS A 12 15.50 11.79 -6.20
CA CYS A 12 14.76 12.74 -5.37
C CYS A 12 13.27 12.47 -5.40
N ALA A 13 12.73 12.12 -6.56
CA ALA A 13 11.32 11.76 -6.73
C ALA A 13 10.98 10.45 -5.98
N ALA A 14 11.84 9.43 -6.04
CA ALA A 14 11.68 8.19 -5.30
C ALA A 14 11.78 8.40 -3.77
N LEU A 15 12.72 9.23 -3.31
CA LEU A 15 12.84 9.60 -1.89
C LEU A 15 11.61 10.38 -1.41
N ALA A 16 11.07 11.28 -2.21
CA ALA A 16 9.83 11.98 -1.88
C ALA A 16 8.66 11.01 -1.70
N GLY A 17 8.54 10.00 -2.57
CA GLY A 17 7.55 8.93 -2.43
C GLY A 17 7.73 8.10 -1.16
N LEU A 18 8.96 7.70 -0.85
CA LEU A 18 9.30 6.99 0.39
C LEU A 18 8.93 7.83 1.63
N LEU A 19 9.36 9.09 1.67
CA LEU A 19 9.09 9.99 2.80
C LEU A 19 7.59 10.27 2.96
N CYS A 20 6.84 10.36 1.87
CA CYS A 20 5.38 10.49 1.91
C CYS A 20 4.73 9.28 2.59
N VAL A 21 5.12 8.07 2.22
CA VAL A 21 4.61 6.83 2.83
C VAL A 21 5.03 6.73 4.30
N LEU A 22 6.31 6.99 4.62
CA LEU A 22 6.82 6.95 6.00
C LEU A 22 6.13 8.00 6.87
N GLY A 23 5.96 9.23 6.39
CA GLY A 23 5.26 10.29 7.12
C GLY A 23 3.80 9.97 7.40
N HIS A 24 3.14 9.23 6.50
CA HIS A 24 1.78 8.75 6.72
C HIS A 24 1.72 7.60 7.75
N ILE A 25 2.68 6.68 7.74
CA ILE A 25 2.75 5.56 8.69
C ILE A 25 3.18 6.03 10.07
N PHE A 26 4.14 6.96 10.13
CA PHE A 26 4.74 7.50 11.36
C PHE A 26 4.51 9.01 11.52
N PRO A 27 3.26 9.49 11.62
CA PRO A 27 2.99 10.92 11.72
C PRO A 27 3.43 11.43 13.11
N VAL A 28 4.48 12.24 13.14
CA VAL A 28 5.04 12.80 14.39
C VAL A 28 3.99 13.64 15.13
N PHE A 29 3.23 14.45 14.40
CA PHE A 29 2.19 15.33 14.96
C PHE A 29 0.97 14.60 15.54
N LEU A 30 0.72 13.35 15.14
CA LEU A 30 -0.39 12.51 15.61
C LEU A 30 0.06 11.45 16.64
N ARG A 31 1.17 11.70 17.35
CA ARG A 31 1.75 10.77 18.33
C ARG A 31 1.95 9.36 17.75
N PHE A 32 2.42 9.28 16.52
CA PHE A 32 2.67 8.04 15.76
C PHE A 32 1.43 7.15 15.55
N ARG A 33 0.23 7.72 15.61
CA ARG A 33 -1.02 7.04 15.25
C ARG A 33 -1.33 7.28 13.78
N GLY A 34 -0.51 6.68 12.91
CA GLY A 34 -0.63 6.80 11.46
C GLY A 34 -1.53 5.76 10.81
N GLY A 35 -1.69 5.91 9.52
CA GLY A 35 -2.39 4.95 8.67
C GLY A 35 -1.49 3.81 8.18
N LYS A 36 -1.97 3.07 7.17
CA LYS A 36 -1.26 1.90 6.61
C LYS A 36 -0.40 2.23 5.39
N GLY A 37 -0.40 3.48 4.91
CA GLY A 37 0.40 3.92 3.77
C GLY A 37 -0.17 3.57 2.40
N THR A 38 -1.30 2.87 2.29
CA THR A 38 -1.86 2.40 1.01
C THR A 38 -2.16 3.54 0.04
N ALA A 39 -2.84 4.59 0.48
CA ALA A 39 -3.15 5.75 -0.36
C ALA A 39 -1.89 6.49 -0.80
N CYS A 40 -0.89 6.63 0.08
CA CYS A 40 0.38 7.25 -0.25
C CYS A 40 1.19 6.41 -1.24
N LEU A 41 1.14 5.06 -1.13
CA LEU A 41 1.74 4.18 -2.12
C LEU A 41 1.09 4.37 -3.50
N CYS A 42 -0.25 4.39 -3.58
CA CYS A 42 -0.96 4.65 -4.83
C CYS A 42 -0.58 6.02 -5.42
N GLY A 43 -0.49 7.06 -4.59
CA GLY A 43 -0.03 8.40 -4.99
C GLY A 43 1.42 8.39 -5.48
N THR A 44 2.29 7.61 -4.86
CA THR A 44 3.70 7.44 -5.28
C THR A 44 3.78 6.78 -6.65
N VAL A 45 3.03 5.68 -6.87
CA VAL A 45 2.97 5.01 -8.18
C VAL A 45 2.45 5.97 -9.25
N LEU A 46 1.37 6.70 -8.97
CA LEU A 46 0.77 7.66 -9.89
C LEU A 46 1.73 8.82 -10.23
N GLY A 47 2.48 9.30 -9.25
CA GLY A 47 3.42 10.42 -9.43
C GLY A 47 4.70 10.02 -10.17
N LEU A 48 5.21 8.80 -9.94
CA LEU A 48 6.48 8.34 -10.52
C LEU A 48 6.29 7.60 -11.84
N THR A 49 5.30 6.73 -11.91
CA THR A 49 5.07 5.82 -13.05
C THR A 49 3.57 5.65 -13.30
N PRO A 50 2.88 6.68 -13.78
CA PRO A 50 1.42 6.64 -13.99
C PRO A 50 0.99 5.49 -14.90
N GLU A 51 1.84 5.05 -15.81
CA GLU A 51 1.62 3.92 -16.69
C GLU A 51 1.49 2.57 -15.97
N LEU A 52 2.05 2.45 -14.75
CA LEU A 52 1.96 1.24 -13.93
C LEU A 52 0.71 1.19 -13.04
N VAL A 53 -0.05 2.27 -12.93
CA VAL A 53 -1.23 2.34 -12.05
C VAL A 53 -2.27 1.32 -12.46
N LEU A 54 -2.67 1.31 -13.73
CA LEU A 54 -3.71 0.38 -14.23
C LEU A 54 -3.31 -1.09 -14.11
N PRO A 55 -2.10 -1.53 -14.55
CA PRO A 55 -1.70 -2.92 -14.40
C PRO A 55 -1.56 -3.34 -12.93
N LEU A 56 -1.08 -2.47 -12.03
CA LEU A 56 -1.03 -2.77 -10.61
C LEU A 56 -2.42 -2.86 -9.97
N LEU A 57 -3.35 -1.97 -10.32
CA LEU A 57 -4.73 -2.05 -9.86
C LEU A 57 -5.42 -3.32 -10.37
N ALA A 58 -5.22 -3.69 -11.63
CA ALA A 58 -5.75 -4.93 -12.20
C ALA A 58 -5.18 -6.16 -11.47
N LEU A 59 -3.87 -6.18 -11.21
CA LEU A 59 -3.22 -7.25 -10.45
C LEU A 59 -3.79 -7.34 -9.03
N MET A 60 -3.93 -6.21 -8.33
CA MET A 60 -4.56 -6.16 -7.00
C MET A 60 -5.98 -6.71 -7.03
N PHE A 61 -6.78 -6.31 -8.03
CA PHE A 61 -8.16 -6.77 -8.15
C PHE A 61 -8.23 -8.28 -8.36
N ILE A 62 -7.44 -8.82 -9.28
CA ILE A 62 -7.38 -10.26 -9.57
C ILE A 62 -6.97 -11.06 -8.33
N ILE A 63 -5.88 -10.66 -7.68
CA ILE A 63 -5.38 -11.34 -6.47
C ILE A 63 -6.39 -11.21 -5.32
N GLY A 64 -7.03 -10.05 -5.17
CA GLY A 64 -8.06 -9.81 -4.16
C GLY A 64 -9.27 -10.72 -4.34
N MET A 65 -9.69 -10.97 -5.58
CA MET A 65 -10.79 -11.90 -5.89
C MET A 65 -10.42 -13.35 -5.60
N ILE A 66 -9.16 -13.75 -5.85
CA ILE A 66 -8.67 -15.13 -5.63
C ILE A 66 -8.48 -15.40 -4.13
N TRP A 67 -7.73 -14.54 -3.44
CA TRP A 67 -7.37 -14.77 -2.04
C TRP A 67 -8.38 -14.21 -1.04
N ASN A 68 -9.29 -13.36 -1.50
CA ASN A 68 -10.34 -12.75 -0.69
C ASN A 68 -9.84 -12.05 0.59
N ARG A 69 -8.63 -11.46 0.56
CA ARG A 69 -7.93 -10.83 1.67
C ARG A 69 -7.52 -9.41 1.32
N ALA A 70 -8.18 -8.41 1.90
CA ALA A 70 -7.91 -6.99 1.57
C ALA A 70 -6.53 -6.50 2.05
N SER A 71 -6.04 -6.99 3.19
CA SER A 71 -4.80 -6.48 3.81
C SER A 71 -3.52 -6.89 3.09
N ILE A 72 -3.54 -7.96 2.30
CA ILE A 72 -2.36 -8.45 1.57
C ILE A 72 -2.09 -7.60 0.33
N LEU A 73 -3.13 -7.02 -0.28
CA LEU A 73 -3.03 -6.34 -1.57
C LEU A 73 -2.04 -5.18 -1.58
N PRO A 74 -2.08 -4.23 -0.61
CA PRO A 74 -1.11 -3.14 -0.57
C PRO A 74 0.33 -3.61 -0.37
N LEU A 75 0.52 -4.69 0.38
CA LEU A 75 1.85 -5.26 0.62
C LEU A 75 2.43 -5.90 -0.64
N LEU A 76 1.61 -6.64 -1.38
CA LEU A 76 2.01 -7.20 -2.67
C LEU A 76 2.32 -6.10 -3.68
N THR A 77 1.52 -5.02 -3.70
CA THR A 77 1.81 -3.87 -4.54
C THR A 77 3.15 -3.24 -4.19
N ALA A 78 3.44 -3.01 -2.91
CA ALA A 78 4.72 -2.46 -2.48
C ALA A 78 5.91 -3.38 -2.84
N LEU A 79 5.72 -4.70 -2.72
CA LEU A 79 6.74 -5.70 -3.05
C LEU A 79 7.04 -5.73 -4.56
N VAL A 80 6.00 -5.71 -5.39
CA VAL A 80 6.12 -5.81 -6.86
C VAL A 80 6.52 -4.48 -7.49
N TYR A 81 6.16 -3.36 -6.85
CA TYR A 81 6.40 -2.03 -7.41
C TYR A 81 7.88 -1.69 -7.58
N ALA A 82 8.73 -1.99 -6.59
CA ALA A 82 10.16 -1.67 -6.67
C ALA A 82 10.88 -2.33 -7.86
N PRO A 83 10.74 -3.65 -8.12
CA PRO A 83 11.33 -4.25 -9.32
C PRO A 83 10.72 -3.73 -10.62
N LEU A 84 9.41 -3.44 -10.67
CA LEU A 84 8.79 -2.84 -11.87
C LEU A 84 9.33 -1.43 -12.13
N TYR A 85 9.55 -0.64 -11.09
CA TYR A 85 10.17 0.68 -11.21
C TYR A 85 11.58 0.57 -11.80
N LEU A 86 12.39 -0.39 -11.33
CA LEU A 86 13.74 -0.65 -11.88
C LEU A 86 13.67 -1.00 -13.37
N LEU A 87 12.79 -1.91 -13.75
CA LEU A 87 12.64 -2.33 -15.16
C LEU A 87 12.19 -1.17 -16.06
N ARG A 88 11.41 -0.24 -15.55
CA ARG A 88 10.90 0.92 -16.32
C ARG A 88 11.88 2.08 -16.41
N THR A 89 12.65 2.32 -15.38
CA THR A 89 13.47 3.53 -15.25
C THR A 89 14.96 3.28 -15.30
N GLY A 90 15.41 2.05 -14.99
CA GLY A 90 16.83 1.72 -14.82
C GLY A 90 17.47 2.37 -13.58
N ASP A 91 16.69 3.09 -12.75
CA ASP A 91 17.19 3.78 -11.57
C ASP A 91 17.26 2.84 -10.36
N TRP A 92 18.41 2.20 -10.18
CA TRP A 92 18.64 1.29 -9.05
C TRP A 92 18.65 2.00 -7.68
N ARG A 93 19.06 3.29 -7.64
CA ARG A 93 19.09 4.07 -6.38
C ARG A 93 17.68 4.40 -5.90
N GLY A 94 16.84 4.88 -6.80
CA GLY A 94 15.42 5.10 -6.52
C GLY A 94 14.70 3.79 -6.17
N THR A 95 15.08 2.69 -6.81
CA THR A 95 14.53 1.36 -6.51
C THR A 95 14.82 0.93 -5.07
N ILE A 96 16.04 1.14 -4.56
CA ILE A 96 16.37 0.84 -3.16
C ILE A 96 15.51 1.68 -2.22
N ALA A 97 15.35 2.98 -2.49
CA ALA A 97 14.49 3.85 -1.69
C ALA A 97 13.03 3.34 -1.67
N LEU A 98 12.48 2.97 -2.82
CA LEU A 98 11.10 2.44 -2.93
C LEU A 98 10.95 1.05 -2.29
N ALA A 99 11.99 0.21 -2.33
CA ALA A 99 11.98 -1.10 -1.67
C ALA A 99 11.83 -0.99 -0.14
N LEU A 100 12.30 0.09 0.46
CA LEU A 100 12.13 0.37 1.90
C LEU A 100 10.66 0.65 2.29
N ILE A 101 9.78 0.93 1.33
CA ILE A 101 8.35 1.09 1.58
C ILE A 101 7.74 -0.24 2.07
N PHE A 102 8.18 -1.37 1.51
CA PHE A 102 7.64 -2.69 1.84
C PHE A 102 7.77 -3.03 3.34
N PRO A 103 8.98 -3.00 3.97
CA PRO A 103 9.11 -3.31 5.39
C PRO A 103 8.37 -2.31 6.28
N ALA A 104 8.30 -1.03 5.92
CA ALA A 104 7.53 -0.03 6.65
C ALA A 104 6.02 -0.35 6.63
N MET A 105 5.49 -0.69 5.46
CA MET A 105 4.09 -1.10 5.32
C MET A 105 3.81 -2.44 6.01
N LEU A 106 4.74 -3.39 5.96
CA LEU A 106 4.61 -4.67 6.66
C LEU A 106 4.44 -4.44 8.18
N TRP A 107 5.26 -3.56 8.74
CA TRP A 107 5.12 -3.16 10.15
C TRP A 107 3.77 -2.48 10.43
N ALA A 108 3.32 -1.57 9.55
CA ALA A 108 2.03 -0.88 9.70
C ALA A 108 0.83 -1.85 9.64
N HIS A 109 0.95 -2.96 8.93
CA HIS A 109 -0.10 -3.97 8.80
C HIS A 109 -0.10 -5.03 9.92
N ARG A 110 0.78 -4.94 10.93
CA ARG A 110 0.87 -5.92 12.03
C ARG A 110 -0.46 -6.18 12.75
N SER A 111 -1.29 -5.14 12.93
CA SER A 111 -2.60 -5.28 13.54
C SER A 111 -3.61 -6.05 12.65
N ASN A 112 -3.44 -5.98 11.33
CA ASN A 112 -4.25 -6.75 10.39
C ASN A 112 -3.87 -8.23 10.45
N PHE A 113 -2.58 -8.55 10.56
CA PHE A 113 -2.12 -9.93 10.74
C PHE A 113 -2.60 -10.53 12.08
N ALA A 114 -2.66 -9.73 13.16
CA ALA A 114 -3.23 -10.17 14.42
C ALA A 114 -4.72 -10.54 14.25
N ARG A 115 -5.52 -9.66 13.63
CA ARG A 115 -6.93 -9.92 13.31
C ARG A 115 -7.12 -11.10 12.36
N TRP A 116 -6.18 -11.30 11.44
CA TRP A 116 -6.20 -12.46 10.54
C TRP A 116 -6.07 -13.77 11.33
N ARG A 117 -5.14 -13.84 12.30
CA ARG A 117 -5.00 -15.01 13.18
C ARG A 117 -6.26 -15.30 13.98
N GLU A 118 -7.02 -14.25 14.37
CA GLU A 118 -8.29 -14.35 15.09
C GLU A 118 -9.50 -14.62 14.19
N GLY A 119 -9.32 -14.71 12.87
CA GLY A 119 -10.41 -14.90 11.91
C GLY A 119 -11.36 -13.70 11.73
N LYS A 120 -11.01 -12.53 12.30
CA LYS A 120 -11.81 -11.29 12.30
C LYS A 120 -11.46 -10.32 11.19
N GLU A 121 -10.68 -10.72 10.19
CA GLU A 121 -10.31 -9.84 9.09
C GLU A 121 -11.45 -9.69 8.08
N GLN A 122 -11.69 -8.44 7.64
CA GLN A 122 -12.64 -8.18 6.54
C GLN A 122 -12.13 -8.81 5.24
N THR A 123 -13.02 -9.53 4.57
CA THR A 123 -12.71 -10.11 3.27
C THR A 123 -12.76 -9.05 2.17
N PHE A 124 -12.02 -9.26 1.08
CA PHE A 124 -12.00 -8.34 -0.05
C PHE A 124 -13.40 -8.16 -0.67
N ARG A 125 -14.20 -9.23 -0.70
CA ARG A 125 -15.59 -9.17 -1.18
C ARG A 125 -16.48 -8.33 -0.26
N GLN A 126 -16.32 -8.43 1.06
CA GLN A 126 -17.03 -7.58 2.02
C GLN A 126 -16.64 -6.10 1.86
N PHE A 127 -15.37 -5.82 1.58
CA PHE A 127 -14.89 -4.47 1.30
C PHE A 127 -15.51 -3.88 0.03
N LEU A 128 -15.64 -4.67 -1.06
CA LEU A 128 -16.20 -4.20 -2.33
C LEU A 128 -17.74 -4.10 -2.32
N PHE A 129 -18.41 -5.07 -1.73
CA PHE A 129 -19.89 -5.19 -1.83
C PHE A 129 -20.63 -4.70 -0.58
N GLY A 130 -19.93 -4.11 0.39
CA GLY A 130 -20.54 -3.37 1.50
C GLY A 130 -21.48 -4.19 2.38
N ARG A 131 -21.33 -5.51 2.48
CA ARG A 131 -22.05 -6.28 3.48
C ARG A 131 -21.44 -6.03 4.86
N HIS A 132 -21.92 -4.99 5.51
CA HIS A 132 -21.91 -4.92 6.96
C HIS A 132 -22.81 -6.06 7.46
N GLU A 133 -22.23 -7.20 7.83
CA GLU A 133 -22.89 -8.02 8.81
C GLU A 133 -22.93 -7.19 10.10
N PRO A 134 -24.14 -6.94 10.67
CA PRO A 134 -24.20 -6.32 11.98
C PRO A 134 -23.40 -7.22 12.92
N GLN A 135 -22.46 -6.62 13.66
CA GLN A 135 -21.84 -7.29 14.79
C GLN A 135 -22.97 -7.75 15.65
N ARG A 136 -23.14 -9.06 15.79
CA ARG A 136 -23.99 -9.59 16.86
C ARG A 136 -23.37 -9.05 18.14
N GLU A 137 -24.01 -8.04 18.69
CA GLU A 137 -23.93 -7.77 20.12
C GLU A 137 -24.33 -9.08 20.77
N GLU A 138 -23.36 -9.82 21.29
CA GLU A 138 -23.64 -10.80 22.30
C GLU A 138 -24.22 -9.99 23.48
N ALA A 139 -25.54 -9.89 23.47
CA ALA A 139 -26.29 -9.46 24.64
C ALA A 139 -25.90 -10.44 25.74
N GLY A 140 -25.18 -9.92 26.74
CA GLY A 140 -24.89 -10.65 27.93
C GLY A 140 -26.22 -11.00 28.65
N GLU A 141 -26.31 -12.19 29.06
CA GLU A 141 -26.98 -12.59 30.30
C GLU A 141 -25.92 -13.02 31.31
#